data_a2da59164daaeac5c44ac309def6425e
#
_entry.id   a2da59164daaeac5c44ac309def6425e
#
_cell.length_a   1.000
_cell.length_b   1.000
_cell.length_c   1.000
_cell.angle_alpha   90.00
_cell.angle_beta   90.00
_cell.angle_gamma   90.00
#
_symmetry.space_group_name_H-M   'P 1'
#
loop_
_entity.id
_entity.type
_entity.pdbx_description
1 polymer ?
#
loop_
_entity_poly.entity_id
_entity_poly.type
_entity_poly.pdbx_seq_one_letter_code
_entity_poly.pdbx_strand_id
1 'polypeptide(L)'
;ESKEIILIAYINHQAFEESLKRKILVLWSTSRNELWIKGESSGHTFDLLEAYVNCEQNSLFFVVRPTKGGICHTINANGDPRNCYYRRINLDDGTLLENMDP
;
A
#
# COMPACT_ATOMS: atom_id res chain seq x y z
N GLU A 1 -12.18 1.65 1.45
CA GLU A 1 -13.61 1.39 1.40
C GLU A 1 -14.08 0.76 0.09
N SER A 2 -13.32 0.97 -0.98
CA SER A 2 -13.58 0.28 -2.25
C SER A 2 -13.22 -1.20 -2.18
N LYS A 3 -12.48 -1.62 -1.16
CA LYS A 3 -11.96 -2.97 -0.96
C LYS A 3 -11.00 -3.40 -2.06
N GLU A 4 -10.34 -2.44 -2.68
CA GLU A 4 -9.31 -2.73 -3.67
C GLU A 4 -7.99 -3.01 -2.96
N ILE A 5 -7.22 -3.95 -3.51
CA ILE A 5 -5.85 -4.15 -3.06
C ILE A 5 -5.00 -3.05 -3.71
N ILE A 6 -4.35 -2.25 -2.88
CA ILE A 6 -3.64 -1.07 -3.38
C ILE A 6 -2.13 -1.17 -3.23
N LEU A 7 -1.64 -2.07 -2.37
CA LEU A 7 -0.23 -2.11 -2.05
C LEU A 7 0.09 -3.40 -1.30
N ILE A 8 1.26 -3.97 -1.59
CA ILE A 8 1.85 -5.03 -0.77
C ILE A 8 3.25 -4.56 -0.38
N ALA A 9 3.60 -4.71 0.88
CA ALA A 9 4.88 -4.24 1.38
C ALA A 9 5.32 -5.10 2.56
N TYR A 10 6.50 -4.80 3.08
CA TYR A 10 7.04 -5.54 4.21
C TYR A 10 6.77 -4.80 5.52
N ILE A 11 6.58 -5.58 6.57
CA ILE A 11 6.39 -5.04 7.91
C ILE A 11 7.11 -5.97 8.88
N ASN A 12 7.66 -5.41 9.94
CA ASN A 12 8.21 -6.22 11.02
C ASN A 12 7.51 -5.82 12.33
N HIS A 13 7.92 -6.44 13.43
CA HIS A 13 7.29 -6.21 14.72
C HIS A 13 7.36 -4.72 15.11
N GLN A 14 8.50 -4.09 14.89
CA GLN A 14 8.69 -2.67 15.23
C GLN A 14 7.79 -1.76 14.41
N ALA A 15 7.66 -2.04 13.10
CA ALA A 15 6.79 -1.26 12.22
C ALA A 15 5.33 -1.44 12.62
N PHE A 16 4.95 -2.66 13.00
CA PHE A 16 3.59 -2.94 13.45
C PHE A 16 3.26 -2.16 14.72
N GLU A 17 4.17 -2.16 15.70
CA GLU A 17 3.96 -1.40 16.94
C GLU A 17 3.82 0.10 16.66
N GLU A 18 4.64 0.65 15.77
CA GLU A 18 4.54 2.05 15.41
C GLU A 18 3.24 2.36 14.69
N SER A 19 2.78 1.45 13.84
CA SER A 19 1.49 1.61 13.15
C SER A 19 0.34 1.70 14.16
N LEU A 20 0.35 0.83 15.16
CA LEU A 20 -0.68 0.84 16.20
C LEU A 20 -0.65 2.12 17.02
N LYS A 21 0.54 2.59 17.35
CA LYS A 21 0.73 3.77 18.17
C LYS A 21 0.27 5.04 17.46
N ARG A 22 0.60 5.16 16.19
CA ARG A 22 0.32 6.37 15.40
C ARG A 22 -1.00 6.33 14.64
N LYS A 23 -1.60 5.13 14.50
CA LYS A 23 -2.82 4.91 13.71
C LYS A 23 -2.64 5.29 12.24
N ILE A 24 -1.42 5.19 11.75
CA ILE A 24 -1.09 5.35 10.33
C ILE A 24 -0.22 4.17 9.88
N LEU A 25 -0.11 3.99 8.56
CA LEU A 25 0.63 2.86 8.02
C LEU A 25 2.12 3.12 8.10
N VAL A 26 2.81 2.34 8.93
CA VAL A 26 4.27 2.35 9.06
C VAL A 26 4.77 1.00 8.57
N LEU A 27 5.75 1.00 7.68
CA LEU A 27 6.26 -0.18 7.02
C LEU A 27 7.74 -0.38 7.35
N TRP A 28 8.28 -1.51 6.92
CA TRP A 28 9.69 -1.82 7.07
C TRP A 28 10.36 -1.84 5.69
N SER A 29 11.38 -1.03 5.51
CA SER A 29 12.15 -1.03 4.27
C SER A 29 13.25 -2.07 4.36
N THR A 30 13.15 -3.16 3.59
CA THR A 30 14.15 -4.23 3.60
C THR A 30 15.45 -3.78 2.94
N SER A 31 15.38 -2.89 1.96
CA SER A 31 16.57 -2.39 1.27
C SER A 31 17.36 -1.42 2.11
N ARG A 32 16.68 -0.59 2.90
CA ARG A 32 17.36 0.39 3.77
C ARG A 32 17.49 -0.08 5.21
N ASN A 33 16.82 -1.18 5.55
CA ASN A 33 16.82 -1.78 6.89
C ASN A 33 16.39 -0.77 7.97
N GLU A 34 15.26 -0.10 7.70
CA GLU A 34 14.73 0.92 8.63
C GLU A 34 13.22 1.06 8.51
N LEU A 35 12.62 1.72 9.49
CA LEU A 35 11.19 2.06 9.45
C LEU A 35 10.92 3.07 8.34
N TRP A 36 9.72 2.97 7.78
CA TRP A 36 9.32 3.82 6.68
C TRP A 36 7.84 4.16 6.80
N ILE A 37 7.54 5.43 6.96
CA ILE A 37 6.15 5.91 6.96
C ILE A 37 5.76 6.17 5.51
N LYS A 38 4.83 5.37 5.00
CA LYS A 38 4.38 5.50 3.61
C LYS A 38 3.81 6.89 3.39
N GLY A 39 4.42 7.64 2.46
CA GLY A 39 3.96 8.96 2.11
C GLY A 39 4.41 10.08 3.04
N GLU A 40 5.36 9.83 3.93
CA GLU A 40 5.82 10.84 4.89
C GLU A 40 6.30 12.12 4.23
N SER A 41 7.16 11.99 3.22
CA SER A 41 7.72 13.18 2.56
C SER A 41 6.77 13.82 1.56
N SER A 42 5.85 13.04 0.97
CA SER A 42 4.88 13.57 0.00
C SER A 42 3.58 14.03 0.65
N GLY A 43 3.36 13.69 1.91
CA GLY A 43 2.12 13.98 2.60
C GLY A 43 0.99 13.01 2.28
N HIS A 44 1.27 11.95 1.51
CA HIS A 44 0.28 10.94 1.12
C HIS A 44 0.31 9.74 2.06
N THR A 45 0.13 10.01 3.35
CA THR A 45 0.09 8.95 4.37
C THR A 45 -1.25 8.22 4.33
N PHE A 46 -1.32 7.09 5.03
CA PHE A 46 -2.56 6.29 5.11
C PHE A 46 -3.00 6.18 6.56
N ASP A 47 -4.25 6.54 6.82
CA ASP A 47 -4.87 6.29 8.11
C ASP A 47 -5.17 4.80 8.24
N LEU A 48 -4.84 4.23 9.37
CA LEU A 48 -5.07 2.81 9.65
C LEU A 48 -6.45 2.66 10.27
N LEU A 49 -7.35 1.96 9.56
CA LEU A 49 -8.73 1.78 10.00
C LEU A 49 -8.95 0.45 10.68
N GLU A 50 -8.44 -0.64 10.09
CA GLU A 50 -8.60 -1.99 10.60
C GLU A 50 -7.36 -2.81 10.29
N ALA A 51 -7.14 -3.86 11.07
CA ALA A 51 -6.00 -4.75 10.86
C ALA A 51 -6.45 -6.18 11.15
N TYR A 52 -6.01 -7.10 10.31
CA TYR A 52 -6.30 -8.53 10.45
C TYR A 52 -5.02 -9.33 10.28
N VAL A 53 -4.97 -10.48 10.91
CA VAL A 53 -3.84 -11.40 10.77
C VAL A 53 -4.37 -12.74 10.23
N ASN A 54 -3.59 -13.37 9.33
CA ASN A 54 -3.99 -14.66 8.78
C ASN A 54 -3.81 -15.79 9.80
N CYS A 55 -4.33 -16.98 9.48
CA CYS A 55 -4.33 -18.11 10.43
C CYS A 55 -2.92 -18.58 10.81
N GLU A 56 -1.95 -18.39 9.92
CA GLU A 56 -0.56 -18.76 10.19
C GLU A 56 0.22 -17.65 10.90
N GLN A 57 -0.40 -16.49 11.08
CA GLN A 57 0.19 -15.34 11.78
C GLN A 57 1.49 -14.85 11.16
N ASN A 58 1.60 -14.95 9.85
CA ASN A 58 2.77 -14.47 9.11
C ASN A 58 2.45 -13.40 8.06
N SER A 59 1.20 -12.94 8.02
CA SER A 59 0.76 -11.93 7.06
C SER A 59 -0.30 -11.05 7.72
N LEU A 60 -0.27 -9.77 7.41
CA LEU A 60 -1.25 -8.82 7.93
C LEU A 60 -2.02 -8.20 6.77
N PHE A 61 -3.30 -7.95 7.02
CA PHE A 61 -4.16 -7.26 6.08
C PHE A 61 -4.68 -6.00 6.76
N PHE A 62 -4.32 -4.85 6.20
CA PHE A 62 -4.74 -3.56 6.72
C PHE A 62 -5.79 -2.92 5.83
N VAL A 63 -6.83 -2.39 6.46
CA VAL A 63 -7.77 -1.51 5.77
C VAL A 63 -7.32 -0.09 6.07
N VAL A 64 -7.05 0.67 5.02
CA VAL A 64 -6.47 2.01 5.16
C VAL A 64 -7.26 3.02 4.35
N ARG A 65 -7.09 4.29 4.70
CA ARG A 65 -7.67 5.40 3.93
C ARG A 65 -6.54 6.37 3.59
N PRO A 66 -6.29 6.62 2.29
CA PRO A 66 -5.30 7.63 1.91
C PRO A 66 -5.74 9.00 2.38
N THR A 67 -4.82 9.77 2.97
CA THR A 67 -5.14 11.10 3.45
C THR A 67 -5.26 12.12 2.32
N LYS A 68 -4.57 11.88 1.19
CA LYS A 68 -4.58 12.80 0.05
C LYS A 68 -4.79 12.10 -1.29
N GLY A 69 -5.40 10.90 -1.28
CA GLY A 69 -5.61 10.13 -2.49
C GLY A 69 -4.30 9.51 -2.98
N GLY A 70 -4.37 8.58 -3.90
CA GLY A 70 -3.23 7.99 -4.59
C GLY A 70 -2.18 7.27 -3.75
N ILE A 71 -1.65 6.19 -4.26
CA ILE A 71 -0.76 5.31 -3.51
C ILE A 71 0.61 5.23 -4.16
N CYS A 72 0.65 5.16 -5.48
CA CYS A 72 1.86 4.98 -6.24
C CYS A 72 2.46 6.35 -6.59
N HIS A 73 3.78 6.39 -6.78
CA HIS A 73 4.44 7.61 -7.22
C HIS A 73 4.28 7.86 -8.72
N THR A 74 3.65 6.92 -9.46
CA THR A 74 3.30 7.15 -10.86
C THR A 74 2.00 7.94 -10.94
N ILE A 75 1.84 8.68 -12.02
CA ILE A 75 0.73 9.63 -12.18
C ILE A 75 -0.05 9.27 -13.45
N ASN A 76 -1.38 9.31 -13.38
CA ASN A 76 -2.22 9.06 -14.55
C ASN A 76 -2.33 10.29 -15.44
N ALA A 77 -3.12 10.18 -16.52
CA ALA A 77 -3.28 11.27 -17.50
C ALA A 77 -3.90 12.51 -16.89
N ASN A 78 -4.64 12.38 -15.80
CA ASN A 78 -5.27 13.52 -15.11
C ASN A 78 -4.36 14.15 -14.06
N GLY A 79 -3.15 13.61 -13.85
CA GLY A 79 -2.23 14.12 -12.86
C GLY A 79 -2.42 13.55 -11.46
N ASP A 80 -3.26 12.54 -11.30
CA ASP A 80 -3.54 11.92 -10.01
C ASP A 80 -2.66 10.69 -9.81
N PRO A 81 -2.18 10.44 -8.58
CA PRO A 81 -1.41 9.23 -8.31
C PRO A 81 -2.23 7.97 -8.53
N ARG A 82 -1.59 6.93 -9.05
CA ARG A 82 -2.22 5.63 -9.31
C ARG A 82 -2.10 4.70 -8.12
N ASN A 83 -2.94 3.64 -8.11
CA ASN A 83 -2.73 2.50 -7.23
C ASN A 83 -1.53 1.70 -7.76
N CYS A 84 -0.86 0.93 -6.88
CA CYS A 84 0.23 0.07 -7.32
C CYS A 84 -0.25 -1.00 -8.31
N TYR A 85 -1.49 -1.40 -8.21
CA TYR A 85 -2.07 -2.48 -9.02
C TYR A 85 -2.91 -1.93 -10.16
N TYR A 86 -2.41 -0.96 -10.89
CA TYR A 86 -3.16 -0.33 -11.97
C TYR A 86 -3.05 -1.05 -13.30
N ARG A 87 -2.28 -2.13 -13.37
CA ARG A 87 -2.07 -2.89 -14.60
C ARG A 87 -2.59 -4.31 -14.44
N ARG A 88 -3.34 -4.78 -15.42
CA ARG A 88 -3.94 -6.10 -15.39
C ARG A 88 -3.15 -7.08 -16.24
N ILE A 89 -3.08 -8.33 -15.79
CA ILE A 89 -2.38 -9.39 -16.50
C ILE A 89 -3.39 -10.29 -17.18
N ASN A 90 -3.11 -10.66 -18.44
CA ASN A 90 -3.90 -11.66 -19.15
C ASN A 90 -3.53 -13.03 -18.61
N LEU A 91 -4.50 -13.74 -18.04
CA LEU A 91 -4.23 -15.02 -17.40
C LEU A 91 -3.99 -16.15 -18.41
N ASP A 92 -4.34 -15.97 -19.67
CA ASP A 92 -4.16 -17.00 -20.70
C ASP A 92 -2.69 -17.07 -21.17
N ASP A 93 -2.02 -15.93 -21.31
CA ASP A 93 -0.66 -15.91 -21.85
C ASP A 93 0.34 -15.15 -21.01
N GLY A 94 -0.10 -14.56 -19.90
CA GLY A 94 0.80 -13.84 -18.98
C GLY A 94 1.22 -12.45 -19.44
N THR A 95 0.65 -11.94 -20.52
CA THR A 95 1.00 -10.59 -20.98
C THR A 95 0.26 -9.53 -20.18
N LEU A 96 0.84 -8.33 -20.13
CA LEU A 96 0.18 -7.18 -19.55
C LEU A 96 -0.87 -6.66 -20.52
N LEU A 97 -2.12 -6.59 -20.06
CA LEU A 97 -3.21 -6.18 -20.93
C LEU A 97 -3.27 -4.67 -21.05
N GLU A 98 -3.80 -4.04 -20.07
CA GLU A 98 -4.02 -2.62 -20.17
C GLU A 98 -3.75 -1.93 -18.85
N ASN A 99 -3.50 -0.64 -18.96
CA ASN A 99 -3.38 0.22 -17.81
C ASN A 99 -4.79 0.62 -17.38
N MET A 100 -5.22 0.15 -16.22
CA MET A 100 -6.57 0.41 -15.71
C MET A 100 -6.74 1.85 -15.24
N ASP A 101 -5.65 2.60 -15.17
CA ASP A 101 -5.66 4.01 -14.74
C ASP A 101 -4.63 4.77 -15.58
N PRO A 102 -4.92 4.96 -16.87
CA PRO A 102 -3.98 5.60 -17.81
C PRO A 102 -3.68 7.06 -17.49
#